data_e830872bbd24226619ac99ae1f88801f
#
_entry.id   e830872bbd24226619ac99ae1f88801f
#
_cell.length_a   1.000
_cell.length_b   1.000
_cell.length_c   1.000
_cell.angle_alpha   90.00
_cell.angle_beta   90.00
_cell.angle_gamma   90.00
#
_symmetry.space_group_name_H-M   'P 1'
#
loop_
_entity.id
_entity.type
_entity.pdbx_description
1 polymer ?
#
loop_
_entity_poly.entity_id
_entity_poly.type
_entity_poly.pdbx_seq_one_letter_code
_entity_poly.pdbx_strand_id
1 'polypeptide(L)'
;MAIDIDLSRDSVARVREAADIVEVVGEQVRLRRRGRTLEGLCPFHEEKTPSFSVDPDKGLYYCFGCHQGGDIFKFVMQTARLSFAEAVEQLARRYGVKLPPRSPDGERRRQESDRLRTLLEEAQAFFVARLAGTDGAAARRELERRGFGPATWPEFGFGWAPDDWRQLTDELGRRHPAGTLIAAGLAVQPDSRSSPYDRFRKRITFPIRSVDGRLIAFGGRILGEGEPKYLNSPENPLFQKRSTLFCLDRARKPADEVGELLVVEGYFDCLSLHRVGITNTVATLGTALTPDHARLLRRRLGEGERVVLCYDADEAGRRAAMTGIRVLLEAGVDVAVLVLPDGTDPDDAVRSGGAAAVRELLQRPASALEFLLAGLPDQPEALRREGIKLAPLVCAARNPATRQNLIEELARRLYLRPRDIEEHGRAAARREGPSSSRRDAARRPAAPGERHLARTLLECPPAWRARIVELVRPDLLSDDRVRSLLEAAIELAPGLEPADAVRELLGRCADEGVTSFVAELCNSDWPELTDASIRSQLRALLDRQGRELARRLAPRIRAAEERGDHQELELLLAEKARLRQKSAEF
;
A
#
# COMPACT_ATOMS: atom_id res chain seq x y z
N MET A 1 15.86 12.62 1.86
CA MET A 1 15.39 13.89 2.48
C MET A 1 13.88 13.86 2.53
N ALA A 2 13.25 14.09 3.68
CA ALA A 2 11.80 14.27 3.69
C ALA A 2 11.52 15.58 2.95
N ILE A 3 10.70 15.48 1.93
CA ILE A 3 10.36 16.60 1.06
C ILE A 3 9.41 17.50 1.84
N ASP A 4 9.89 18.71 2.15
CA ASP A 4 9.18 19.70 2.97
C ASP A 4 8.43 20.70 2.10
N ILE A 5 7.51 20.17 1.30
CA ILE A 5 6.65 20.99 0.45
C ILE A 5 5.20 20.90 0.91
N ASP A 6 4.49 22.00 0.73
CA ASP A 6 3.04 22.00 0.87
C ASP A 6 2.42 21.22 -0.29
N LEU A 7 1.82 20.08 0.04
CA LEU A 7 1.06 19.24 -0.88
C LEU A 7 -0.45 19.53 -0.80
N SER A 8 -0.81 20.78 -0.41
CA SER A 8 -2.19 21.23 -0.51
C SER A 8 -2.69 21.12 -1.95
N ARG A 9 -4.02 21.03 -2.11
CA ARG A 9 -4.64 20.99 -3.44
C ARG A 9 -4.19 22.15 -4.31
N ASP A 10 -4.09 23.36 -3.75
CA ASP A 10 -3.68 24.57 -4.47
C ASP A 10 -2.22 24.48 -4.93
N SER A 11 -1.32 23.98 -4.10
CA SER A 11 0.10 23.81 -4.45
C SER A 11 0.28 22.80 -5.58
N VAL A 12 -0.41 21.65 -5.50
CA VAL A 12 -0.38 20.62 -6.54
C VAL A 12 -1.02 21.11 -7.84
N ALA A 13 -2.14 21.84 -7.73
CA ALA A 13 -2.81 22.44 -8.90
C ALA A 13 -1.90 23.43 -9.63
N ARG A 14 -1.21 24.31 -8.93
CA ARG A 14 -0.25 25.27 -9.51
C ARG A 14 0.90 24.57 -10.27
N VAL A 15 1.42 23.48 -9.72
CA VAL A 15 2.47 22.71 -10.41
C VAL A 15 1.90 22.02 -11.66
N ARG A 16 0.68 21.45 -11.57
CA ARG A 16 -0.01 20.82 -12.71
C ARG A 16 -0.30 21.81 -13.84
N GLU A 17 -0.69 23.02 -13.48
CA GLU A 17 -0.99 24.09 -14.44
C GLU A 17 0.26 24.62 -15.14
N ALA A 18 1.37 24.70 -14.43
CA ALA A 18 2.64 25.17 -14.97
C ALA A 18 3.37 24.11 -15.83
N ALA A 19 3.11 22.83 -15.59
CA ALA A 19 3.84 21.74 -16.21
C ALA A 19 3.13 21.21 -17.46
N ASP A 20 3.85 21.19 -18.60
CA ASP A 20 3.35 20.65 -19.87
C ASP A 20 3.60 19.14 -19.95
N ILE A 21 2.51 18.37 -20.00
CA ILE A 21 2.57 16.91 -20.11
C ILE A 21 3.25 16.45 -21.40
N VAL A 22 3.08 17.19 -22.50
CA VAL A 22 3.68 16.83 -23.80
C VAL A 22 5.19 16.98 -23.75
N GLU A 23 5.68 18.04 -23.11
CA GLU A 23 7.10 18.27 -22.90
C GLU A 23 7.71 17.19 -22.01
N VAL A 24 7.09 16.88 -20.86
CA VAL A 24 7.60 15.90 -19.90
C VAL A 24 7.59 14.48 -20.48
N VAL A 25 6.52 14.10 -21.16
CA VAL A 25 6.42 12.79 -21.83
C VAL A 25 7.37 12.72 -23.03
N GLY A 26 7.51 13.81 -23.77
CA GLY A 26 8.34 13.91 -24.97
C GLY A 26 9.83 13.66 -24.74
N GLU A 27 10.32 13.78 -23.50
CA GLU A 27 11.70 13.42 -23.14
C GLU A 27 11.99 11.93 -23.25
N GLN A 28 10.97 11.10 -23.06
CA GLN A 28 11.13 9.63 -23.03
C GLN A 28 10.40 8.95 -24.20
N VAL A 29 9.37 9.58 -24.74
CA VAL A 29 8.51 9.03 -25.78
C VAL A 29 8.52 9.94 -27.02
N ARG A 30 8.85 9.39 -28.17
CA ARG A 30 8.70 10.12 -29.44
C ARG A 30 7.23 10.22 -29.81
N LEU A 31 6.63 11.37 -29.50
CA LEU A 31 5.22 11.64 -29.74
C LEU A 31 4.97 12.12 -31.19
N ARG A 32 3.90 11.63 -31.82
CA ARG A 32 3.40 12.07 -33.14
C ARG A 32 1.94 12.48 -33.02
N ARG A 33 1.58 13.60 -33.59
CA ARG A 33 0.20 14.10 -33.52
C ARG A 33 -0.77 13.23 -34.32
N ARG A 34 -1.89 12.85 -33.68
CA ARG A 34 -3.00 12.13 -34.30
C ARG A 34 -4.31 12.76 -33.84
N GLY A 35 -4.84 13.64 -34.72
CA GLY A 35 -6.02 14.41 -34.34
C GLY A 35 -5.76 15.38 -33.20
N ARG A 36 -6.53 15.24 -32.13
CA ARG A 36 -6.38 16.04 -30.88
C ARG A 36 -5.36 15.48 -29.90
N THR A 37 -4.98 14.22 -30.04
CA THR A 37 -4.02 13.55 -29.15
C THR A 37 -2.66 13.39 -29.82
N LEU A 38 -1.65 13.01 -29.00
CA LEU A 38 -0.35 12.59 -29.48
C LEU A 38 -0.15 11.11 -29.14
N GLU A 39 0.44 10.36 -30.07
CA GLU A 39 0.69 8.92 -29.89
C GLU A 39 2.17 8.60 -29.97
N GLY A 40 2.60 7.55 -29.26
CA GLY A 40 3.96 7.03 -29.27
C GLY A 40 4.03 5.60 -28.76
N LEU A 41 5.24 5.06 -28.71
CA LEU A 41 5.49 3.76 -28.06
C LEU A 41 5.47 3.92 -26.54
N CYS A 42 4.84 2.98 -25.86
CA CYS A 42 4.69 3.04 -24.40
C CYS A 42 6.04 2.90 -23.69
N PRO A 43 6.35 3.76 -22.70
CA PRO A 43 7.58 3.62 -21.90
C PRO A 43 7.44 2.57 -20.77
N PHE A 44 6.26 1.99 -20.58
CA PHE A 44 5.96 1.09 -19.46
C PHE A 44 5.89 -0.40 -19.87
N HIS A 45 5.87 -0.70 -21.17
CA HIS A 45 5.93 -2.06 -21.70
C HIS A 45 6.54 -2.06 -23.12
N GLU A 46 7.10 -3.18 -23.53
CA GLU A 46 7.67 -3.34 -24.87
C GLU A 46 6.56 -3.53 -25.92
N GLU A 47 6.57 -2.70 -26.96
CA GLU A 47 5.63 -2.78 -28.07
C GLU A 47 6.29 -2.29 -29.37
N LYS A 48 5.77 -2.75 -30.51
CA LYS A 48 6.24 -2.33 -31.86
C LYS A 48 5.27 -1.36 -32.54
N THR A 49 4.03 -1.32 -32.10
CA THR A 49 2.98 -0.43 -32.64
C THR A 49 2.57 0.56 -31.56
N PRO A 50 2.48 1.87 -31.87
CA PRO A 50 2.10 2.87 -30.89
C PRO A 50 0.72 2.60 -30.28
N SER A 51 0.68 2.47 -28.94
CA SER A 51 -0.55 2.33 -28.17
C SER A 51 -0.65 3.33 -27.01
N PHE A 52 0.37 4.17 -26.86
CA PHE A 52 0.43 5.20 -25.82
C PHE A 52 -0.09 6.53 -26.38
N SER A 53 -1.12 7.08 -25.76
CA SER A 53 -1.79 8.31 -26.18
C SER A 53 -1.69 9.38 -25.10
N VAL A 54 -1.44 10.63 -25.51
CA VAL A 54 -1.41 11.81 -24.62
C VAL A 54 -2.44 12.81 -25.12
N ASP A 55 -3.34 13.25 -24.24
CA ASP A 55 -4.28 14.35 -24.48
C ASP A 55 -3.70 15.62 -23.83
N PRO A 56 -3.17 16.57 -24.62
CA PRO A 56 -2.55 17.78 -24.11
C PRO A 56 -3.55 18.72 -23.44
N ASP A 57 -4.80 18.79 -23.95
CA ASP A 57 -5.83 19.69 -23.44
C ASP A 57 -6.29 19.29 -22.05
N LYS A 58 -6.34 17.98 -21.80
CA LYS A 58 -6.74 17.41 -20.51
C LYS A 58 -5.56 17.14 -19.56
N GLY A 59 -4.33 17.17 -20.06
CA GLY A 59 -3.12 16.87 -19.28
C GLY A 59 -3.02 15.41 -18.84
N LEU A 60 -3.51 14.47 -19.67
CA LEU A 60 -3.60 13.05 -19.36
C LEU A 60 -2.91 12.18 -20.41
N TYR A 61 -2.39 11.04 -19.97
CA TYR A 61 -1.92 9.97 -20.86
C TYR A 61 -2.64 8.65 -20.58
N TYR A 62 -2.73 7.80 -21.59
CA TYR A 62 -3.22 6.44 -21.47
C TYR A 62 -2.58 5.50 -22.49
N CYS A 63 -2.24 4.29 -22.08
CA CYS A 63 -1.74 3.24 -22.95
C CYS A 63 -2.81 2.17 -23.16
N PHE A 64 -3.22 1.95 -24.41
CA PHE A 64 -4.22 0.94 -24.77
C PHE A 64 -3.65 -0.49 -24.75
N GLY A 65 -2.31 -0.66 -24.73
CA GLY A 65 -1.65 -1.96 -24.64
C GLY A 65 -1.58 -2.49 -23.19
N CYS A 66 -0.96 -1.73 -22.29
CA CYS A 66 -0.79 -2.16 -20.88
C CYS A 66 -1.79 -1.54 -19.90
N HIS A 67 -2.72 -0.70 -20.38
CA HIS A 67 -3.75 -0.02 -19.57
C HIS A 67 -3.21 0.90 -18.47
N GLN A 68 -1.96 1.33 -18.58
CA GLN A 68 -1.38 2.37 -17.71
C GLN A 68 -1.88 3.73 -18.16
N GLY A 69 -2.33 4.55 -17.21
CA GLY A 69 -2.82 5.90 -17.51
C GLY A 69 -2.83 6.79 -16.30
N GLY A 70 -2.81 8.09 -16.51
CA GLY A 70 -2.79 9.08 -15.44
C GLY A 70 -2.46 10.49 -15.91
N ASP A 71 -2.15 11.35 -14.94
CA ASP A 71 -1.68 12.70 -15.15
C ASP A 71 -0.13 12.79 -15.19
N ILE A 72 0.38 13.99 -15.32
CA ILE A 72 1.82 14.28 -15.37
C ILE A 72 2.57 13.78 -14.12
N PHE A 73 1.95 13.88 -12.93
CA PHE A 73 2.58 13.39 -11.69
C PHE A 73 2.74 11.88 -11.73
N LYS A 74 1.69 11.17 -12.14
CA LYS A 74 1.72 9.71 -12.24
C LYS A 74 2.73 9.25 -13.28
N PHE A 75 2.88 9.97 -14.38
CA PHE A 75 3.93 9.69 -15.38
C PHE A 75 5.33 9.79 -14.77
N VAL A 76 5.63 10.91 -14.10
CA VAL A 76 6.94 11.13 -13.44
C VAL A 76 7.18 10.11 -12.32
N MET A 77 6.17 9.81 -11.50
CA MET A 77 6.28 8.78 -10.45
C MET A 77 6.69 7.42 -11.02
N GLN A 78 6.10 7.02 -12.14
CA GLN A 78 6.36 5.70 -12.74
C GLN A 78 7.70 5.65 -13.49
N THR A 79 8.03 6.67 -14.26
CA THR A 79 9.25 6.70 -15.08
C THR A 79 10.50 6.96 -14.25
N ALA A 80 10.44 7.85 -13.25
CA ALA A 80 11.55 8.18 -12.37
C ALA A 80 11.55 7.39 -11.04
N ARG A 81 10.57 6.48 -10.83
CA ARG A 81 10.38 5.70 -9.58
C ARG A 81 10.28 6.57 -8.31
N LEU A 82 9.62 7.70 -8.41
CA LEU A 82 9.45 8.68 -7.35
C LEU A 82 8.14 8.50 -6.59
N SER A 83 8.11 8.95 -5.34
CA SER A 83 6.85 9.17 -4.62
C SER A 83 6.11 10.38 -5.20
N PHE A 84 4.82 10.51 -4.87
CA PHE A 84 4.02 11.67 -5.30
C PHE A 84 4.65 13.01 -4.87
N ALA A 85 5.13 13.09 -3.62
CA ALA A 85 5.79 14.29 -3.10
C ALA A 85 7.06 14.64 -3.88
N GLU A 86 7.88 13.64 -4.22
CA GLU A 86 9.09 13.81 -5.01
C GLU A 86 8.78 14.25 -6.45
N ALA A 87 7.74 13.68 -7.06
CA ALA A 87 7.31 14.07 -8.39
C ALA A 87 6.80 15.53 -8.42
N VAL A 88 6.01 15.94 -7.42
CA VAL A 88 5.55 17.34 -7.28
C VAL A 88 6.73 18.30 -7.09
N GLU A 89 7.70 17.95 -6.23
CA GLU A 89 8.89 18.80 -6.02
C GLU A 89 9.74 18.91 -7.29
N GLN A 90 9.98 17.80 -7.98
CA GLN A 90 10.76 17.77 -9.21
C GLN A 90 10.13 18.65 -10.30
N LEU A 91 8.82 18.51 -10.51
CA LEU A 91 8.10 19.33 -11.48
C LEU A 91 8.04 20.79 -11.07
N ALA A 92 7.79 21.09 -9.77
CA ALA A 92 7.79 22.46 -9.27
C ALA A 92 9.15 23.15 -9.51
N ARG A 93 10.26 22.47 -9.23
CA ARG A 93 11.61 22.98 -9.47
C ARG A 93 11.87 23.21 -10.96
N ARG A 94 11.48 22.28 -11.80
CA ARG A 94 11.65 22.37 -13.25
C ARG A 94 10.91 23.54 -13.87
N TYR A 95 9.66 23.74 -13.46
CA TYR A 95 8.80 24.80 -14.00
C TYR A 95 8.80 26.10 -13.17
N GLY A 96 9.72 26.23 -12.22
CA GLY A 96 9.91 27.45 -11.42
C GLY A 96 8.73 27.78 -10.50
N VAL A 97 7.89 26.79 -10.16
CA VAL A 97 6.75 26.98 -9.26
C VAL A 97 7.26 27.01 -7.82
N LYS A 98 7.15 28.16 -7.18
CA LYS A 98 7.43 28.30 -5.75
C LYS A 98 6.28 27.67 -4.96
N LEU A 99 6.53 26.53 -4.34
CA LEU A 99 5.60 25.92 -3.41
C LEU A 99 5.63 26.70 -2.10
N PRO A 100 4.48 27.13 -1.54
CA PRO A 100 4.45 27.82 -0.26
C PRO A 100 4.97 26.89 0.84
N PRO A 101 5.54 27.45 1.93
CA PRO A 101 5.82 26.66 3.12
C PRO A 101 4.52 26.04 3.63
N ARG A 102 4.64 24.88 4.26
CA ARG A 102 3.50 24.15 4.85
C ARG A 102 2.59 25.06 5.67
N SER A 103 1.31 24.70 5.75
CA SER A 103 0.36 25.39 6.63
C SER A 103 0.91 25.50 8.07
N PRO A 104 0.45 26.44 8.90
CA PRO A 104 0.88 26.57 10.31
C PRO A 104 0.79 25.25 11.08
N ASP A 105 -0.18 24.38 10.76
CA ASP A 105 -0.31 23.03 11.34
C ASP A 105 0.72 22.06 10.77
N GLY A 106 1.07 22.16 9.49
CA GLY A 106 2.14 21.40 8.87
C GLY A 106 3.51 21.79 9.45
N GLU A 107 3.74 23.06 9.66
CA GLU A 107 4.95 23.59 10.30
C GLU A 107 5.09 23.10 11.75
N ARG A 108 3.99 23.12 12.52
CA ARG A 108 3.98 22.56 13.90
C ARG A 108 4.28 21.06 13.91
N ARG A 109 3.66 20.28 13.01
CA ARG A 109 3.93 18.84 12.88
C ARG A 109 5.37 18.54 12.49
N ARG A 110 5.95 19.37 11.63
CA ARG A 110 7.36 19.27 11.26
C ARG A 110 8.27 19.55 12.44
N GLN A 111 8.06 20.68 13.14
CA GLN A 111 8.83 21.04 14.32
C GLN A 111 8.73 19.97 15.41
N GLU A 112 7.55 19.40 15.61
CA GLU A 112 7.35 18.26 16.51
C GLU A 112 8.14 17.03 16.04
N SER A 113 8.06 16.69 14.76
CA SER A 113 8.83 15.57 14.18
C SER A 113 10.35 15.78 14.32
N ASP A 114 10.83 16.99 14.10
CA ASP A 114 12.26 17.32 14.23
C ASP A 114 12.72 17.27 15.70
N ARG A 115 11.87 17.73 16.63
CA ARG A 115 12.12 17.59 18.09
C ARG A 115 12.19 16.13 18.50
N LEU A 116 11.25 15.29 18.02
CA LEU A 116 11.25 13.86 18.31
C LEU A 116 12.50 13.18 17.74
N ARG A 117 12.94 13.53 16.53
CA ARG A 117 14.17 12.97 15.93
C ARG A 117 15.41 13.34 16.73
N THR A 118 15.56 14.63 17.10
CA THR A 118 16.67 15.08 17.94
C THR A 118 16.73 14.30 19.24
N LEU A 119 15.59 14.15 19.91
CA LEU A 119 15.48 13.38 21.15
C LEU A 119 15.82 11.89 20.96
N LEU A 120 15.39 11.26 19.85
CA LEU A 120 15.72 9.86 19.55
C LEU A 120 17.22 9.69 19.30
N GLU A 121 17.89 10.61 18.58
CA GLU A 121 19.35 10.55 18.38
C GLU A 121 20.12 10.75 19.70
N GLU A 122 19.65 11.62 20.60
CA GLU A 122 20.23 11.76 21.94
C GLU A 122 20.03 10.48 22.78
N ALA A 123 18.85 9.85 22.69
CA ALA A 123 18.60 8.56 23.35
C ALA A 123 19.48 7.43 22.77
N GLN A 124 19.72 7.43 21.45
CA GLN A 124 20.66 6.51 20.81
C GLN A 124 22.08 6.71 21.36
N ALA A 125 22.55 7.94 21.45
CA ALA A 125 23.87 8.25 22.02
C ALA A 125 23.97 7.77 23.48
N PHE A 126 22.91 7.98 24.27
CA PHE A 126 22.83 7.47 25.64
C PHE A 126 22.96 5.95 25.69
N PHE A 127 22.15 5.21 24.92
CA PHE A 127 22.18 3.73 24.93
C PHE A 127 23.53 3.17 24.45
N VAL A 128 24.14 3.78 23.44
CA VAL A 128 25.48 3.41 22.97
C VAL A 128 26.53 3.64 24.05
N ALA A 129 26.49 4.79 24.73
CA ALA A 129 27.41 5.07 25.83
C ALA A 129 27.25 4.09 27.00
N ARG A 130 26.00 3.69 27.34
CA ARG A 130 25.74 2.67 28.37
C ARG A 130 26.23 1.29 27.95
N LEU A 131 26.12 0.93 26.68
CA LEU A 131 26.69 -0.34 26.18
C LEU A 131 28.21 -0.35 26.34
N ALA A 132 28.88 0.74 26.07
CA ALA A 132 30.33 0.87 26.21
C ALA A 132 30.78 0.95 27.67
N GLY A 133 29.93 1.44 28.58
CA GLY A 133 30.19 1.59 30.01
C GLY A 133 30.28 0.27 30.79
N THR A 134 30.50 0.38 32.11
CA THR A 134 30.61 -0.76 33.01
C THR A 134 29.33 -1.57 33.12
N ASP A 135 28.18 -0.89 33.12
CA ASP A 135 26.84 -1.47 33.22
C ASP A 135 26.46 -2.28 31.98
N GLY A 136 27.10 -2.01 30.81
CA GLY A 136 26.88 -2.75 29.58
C GLY A 136 27.61 -4.09 29.48
N ALA A 137 28.42 -4.47 30.45
CA ALA A 137 29.26 -5.68 30.34
C ALA A 137 28.48 -6.98 30.05
N ALA A 138 27.32 -7.15 30.66
CA ALA A 138 26.47 -8.32 30.40
C ALA A 138 25.86 -8.31 29.02
N ALA A 139 25.44 -7.14 28.53
CA ALA A 139 24.90 -6.96 27.18
C ALA A 139 25.97 -7.21 26.09
N ARG A 140 27.21 -6.73 26.31
CA ARG A 140 28.34 -7.03 25.43
C ARG A 140 28.61 -8.52 25.30
N ARG A 141 28.67 -9.25 26.43
CA ARG A 141 28.83 -10.72 26.43
C ARG A 141 27.73 -11.44 25.65
N GLU A 142 26.49 -11.00 25.78
CA GLU A 142 25.37 -11.58 25.01
C GLU A 142 25.49 -11.28 23.49
N LEU A 143 25.91 -10.08 23.12
CA LEU A 143 26.18 -9.72 21.74
C LEU A 143 27.33 -10.57 21.16
N GLU A 144 28.44 -10.70 21.91
CA GLU A 144 29.58 -11.52 21.50
C GLU A 144 29.20 -13.00 21.37
N ARG A 145 28.39 -13.53 22.29
CA ARG A 145 27.87 -14.90 22.25
C ARG A 145 27.03 -15.14 20.97
N ARG A 146 26.38 -14.09 20.46
CA ARG A 146 25.62 -14.11 19.20
C ARG A 146 26.49 -13.81 17.98
N GLY A 147 27.80 -13.66 18.16
CA GLY A 147 28.75 -13.40 17.09
C GLY A 147 28.87 -11.93 16.66
N PHE A 148 28.28 -11.00 17.45
CA PHE A 148 28.46 -9.57 17.21
C PHE A 148 29.62 -9.04 18.06
N GLY A 149 30.80 -8.95 17.47
CA GLY A 149 31.99 -8.40 18.13
C GLY A 149 31.96 -6.87 18.21
N PRO A 150 32.94 -6.27 18.94
CA PRO A 150 32.98 -4.83 19.21
C PRO A 150 32.93 -3.93 17.94
N ALA A 151 33.51 -4.39 16.83
CA ALA A 151 33.51 -3.66 15.56
C ALA A 151 32.10 -3.51 14.96
N THR A 152 31.19 -4.46 15.22
CA THR A 152 29.82 -4.46 14.68
C THR A 152 28.84 -3.62 15.49
N TRP A 153 29.16 -3.29 16.76
CA TRP A 153 28.23 -2.56 17.62
C TRP A 153 27.90 -1.15 17.10
N PRO A 154 28.89 -0.32 16.71
CA PRO A 154 28.61 0.97 16.09
C PRO A 154 27.95 0.84 14.74
N GLU A 155 28.34 -0.17 13.94
CA GLU A 155 27.77 -0.41 12.62
C GLU A 155 26.26 -0.62 12.68
N PHE A 156 25.79 -1.49 13.59
CA PHE A 156 24.37 -1.78 13.76
C PHE A 156 23.68 -0.84 14.76
N GLY A 157 24.44 -0.01 15.47
CA GLY A 157 23.92 0.95 16.43
C GLY A 157 23.36 0.28 17.69
N PHE A 158 23.93 -0.86 18.12
CA PHE A 158 23.52 -1.49 19.36
C PHE A 158 23.71 -0.57 20.56
N GLY A 159 22.76 -0.62 21.49
CA GLY A 159 22.82 0.09 22.73
C GLY A 159 22.39 -0.78 23.92
N TRP A 160 22.54 -0.24 25.09
CA TRP A 160 22.10 -0.85 26.35
C TRP A 160 21.19 0.09 27.12
N ALA A 161 19.99 -0.33 27.43
CA ALA A 161 19.10 0.29 28.39
C ALA A 161 19.32 -0.36 29.75
N PRO A 162 19.88 0.34 30.74
CA PRO A 162 20.22 -0.22 32.06
C PRO A 162 19.00 -0.77 32.81
N ASP A 163 19.24 -1.58 33.82
CA ASP A 163 18.20 -2.09 34.75
C ASP A 163 17.86 -1.03 35.80
N ASP A 164 17.36 0.11 35.33
CA ASP A 164 16.99 1.25 36.15
C ASP A 164 15.67 1.84 35.66
N TRP A 165 14.93 2.46 36.54
CA TRP A 165 13.61 3.00 36.20
C TRP A 165 13.64 4.36 35.55
N ARG A 166 14.72 5.15 35.74
CA ARG A 166 14.69 6.57 35.39
C ARG A 166 15.98 7.14 34.79
N GLN A 167 16.99 6.35 34.54
CA GLN A 167 18.28 6.87 34.08
C GLN A 167 18.16 7.71 32.80
N LEU A 168 17.43 7.22 31.80
CA LEU A 168 17.21 7.94 30.56
C LEU A 168 16.32 9.17 30.80
N THR A 169 15.18 8.97 31.48
CA THR A 169 14.23 10.06 31.78
C THR A 169 14.85 11.16 32.62
N ASP A 170 15.71 10.85 33.59
CA ASP A 170 16.38 11.87 34.42
C ASP A 170 17.50 12.59 33.64
N GLU A 171 18.22 11.89 32.78
CA GLU A 171 19.29 12.52 31.97
C GLU A 171 18.71 13.42 30.86
N LEU A 172 17.78 12.90 30.05
CA LEU A 172 17.20 13.66 28.94
C LEU A 172 16.11 14.63 29.39
N GLY A 173 15.44 14.35 30.51
CA GLY A 173 14.43 15.22 31.11
C GLY A 173 14.94 16.59 31.58
N ARG A 174 16.25 16.75 31.72
CA ARG A 174 16.89 18.05 31.99
C ARG A 174 16.78 18.99 30.79
N ARG A 175 16.65 18.47 29.58
CA ARG A 175 16.64 19.23 28.31
C ARG A 175 15.33 19.14 27.57
N HIS A 176 14.54 18.09 27.82
CA HIS A 176 13.30 17.80 27.10
C HIS A 176 12.13 17.66 28.06
N PRO A 177 10.96 18.22 27.76
CA PRO A 177 9.75 18.00 28.54
C PRO A 177 9.36 16.52 28.60
N ALA A 178 8.84 16.08 29.73
CA ALA A 178 8.38 14.68 29.92
C ALA A 178 7.39 14.22 28.83
N GLY A 179 6.47 15.09 28.39
CA GLY A 179 5.55 14.80 27.31
C GLY A 179 6.24 14.45 25.98
N THR A 180 7.40 15.07 25.69
CA THR A 180 8.18 14.74 24.49
C THR A 180 8.84 13.37 24.58
N LEU A 181 9.36 12.99 25.77
CA LEU A 181 9.90 11.65 26.03
C LEU A 181 8.83 10.57 25.87
N ILE A 182 7.61 10.84 26.35
CA ILE A 182 6.47 9.93 26.20
C ILE A 182 6.05 9.83 24.73
N ALA A 183 5.92 10.96 24.03
CA ALA A 183 5.58 11.01 22.60
C ALA A 183 6.61 10.29 21.72
N ALA A 184 7.90 10.34 22.09
CA ALA A 184 8.96 9.58 21.42
C ALA A 184 8.95 8.07 21.75
N GLY A 185 8.12 7.65 22.70
CA GLY A 185 8.07 6.27 23.18
C GLY A 185 9.28 5.84 23.99
N LEU A 186 10.00 6.78 24.60
CA LEU A 186 11.16 6.54 25.47
C LEU A 186 10.77 6.43 26.94
N ALA A 187 9.67 7.08 27.33
CA ALA A 187 9.14 7.04 28.69
C ALA A 187 7.68 6.55 28.71
N VAL A 188 7.26 6.07 29.87
CA VAL A 188 5.88 5.65 30.15
C VAL A 188 5.33 6.52 31.27
N GLN A 189 4.12 7.06 31.08
CA GLN A 189 3.37 7.73 32.13
C GLN A 189 2.51 6.70 32.85
N PRO A 190 2.71 6.45 34.15
CA PRO A 190 1.83 5.56 34.90
C PRO A 190 0.49 6.23 35.20
N ASP A 191 -0.56 5.41 35.40
CA ASP A 191 -1.93 5.89 35.68
C ASP A 191 -2.04 6.65 37.02
N SER A 192 -1.12 6.39 37.96
CA SER A 192 -1.09 6.94 39.31
C SER A 192 -0.36 8.28 39.40
N ARG A 193 -0.54 9.26 38.58
CA ARG A 193 0.07 10.62 38.65
C ARG A 193 1.55 10.70 39.11
N SER A 194 2.25 9.56 39.21
CA SER A 194 3.67 9.47 39.53
C SER A 194 4.52 9.91 38.34
N SER A 195 5.78 10.23 38.58
CA SER A 195 6.72 10.66 37.54
C SER A 195 6.88 9.60 36.44
N PRO A 196 7.08 10.00 35.17
CA PRO A 196 7.38 9.07 34.08
C PRO A 196 8.63 8.24 34.37
N TYR A 197 8.65 7.04 33.81
CA TYR A 197 9.78 6.12 33.91
C TYR A 197 10.24 5.59 32.55
N ASP A 198 11.46 5.07 32.47
CA ASP A 198 12.07 4.58 31.25
C ASP A 198 11.29 3.39 30.67
N ARG A 199 10.92 3.48 29.39
CA ARG A 199 10.24 2.40 28.70
C ARG A 199 11.13 1.17 28.50
N PHE A 200 12.38 1.39 28.12
CA PHE A 200 13.35 0.34 27.91
C PHE A 200 14.20 0.19 29.18
N ARG A 201 14.20 -0.98 29.77
CA ARG A 201 14.98 -1.33 30.95
C ARG A 201 15.52 -2.75 30.81
N LYS A 202 16.77 -2.96 31.20
CA LYS A 202 17.46 -4.25 31.10
C LYS A 202 17.42 -4.84 29.70
N ARG A 203 17.58 -3.98 28.66
CA ARG A 203 17.42 -4.39 27.27
C ARG A 203 18.59 -3.96 26.38
N ILE A 204 19.01 -4.87 25.49
CA ILE A 204 19.81 -4.50 24.32
C ILE A 204 18.87 -3.75 23.38
N THR A 205 19.25 -2.53 22.98
CA THR A 205 18.43 -1.68 22.10
C THR A 205 18.91 -1.74 20.66
N PHE A 206 17.94 -1.64 19.74
CA PHE A 206 18.11 -1.63 18.28
C PHE A 206 17.49 -0.36 17.73
N PRO A 207 18.24 0.49 16.99
CA PRO A 207 17.65 1.65 16.34
C PRO A 207 16.79 1.19 15.16
N ILE A 208 15.56 1.66 15.11
CA ILE A 208 14.65 1.47 13.96
C ILE A 208 14.70 2.73 13.11
N ARG A 209 15.05 2.56 11.81
CA ARG A 209 15.22 3.67 10.89
C ARG A 209 14.15 3.66 9.79
N SER A 210 13.79 4.83 9.34
CA SER A 210 12.96 5.01 8.15
C SER A 210 13.73 4.64 6.87
N VAL A 211 13.03 4.54 5.75
CA VAL A 211 13.62 4.18 4.44
C VAL A 211 14.79 5.09 4.03
N ASP A 212 14.78 6.36 4.49
CA ASP A 212 15.84 7.35 4.27
C ASP A 212 16.93 7.35 5.36
N GLY A 213 16.96 6.33 6.23
CA GLY A 213 18.01 6.11 7.24
C GLY A 213 17.87 6.93 8.53
N ARG A 214 16.79 7.72 8.70
CA ARG A 214 16.58 8.53 9.91
C ARG A 214 16.03 7.68 11.04
N LEU A 215 16.50 7.93 12.25
CA LEU A 215 16.00 7.23 13.45
C LEU A 215 14.55 7.64 13.75
N ILE A 216 13.67 6.64 13.94
CA ILE A 216 12.24 6.84 14.14
C ILE A 216 11.70 6.13 15.39
N ALA A 217 12.40 5.11 15.89
CA ALA A 217 11.99 4.32 17.04
C ALA A 217 13.13 3.42 17.53
N PHE A 218 12.85 2.66 18.58
CA PHE A 218 13.72 1.60 19.10
C PHE A 218 12.97 0.28 19.24
N GLY A 219 13.69 -0.81 19.01
CA GLY A 219 13.40 -2.13 19.56
C GLY A 219 14.28 -2.41 20.77
N GLY A 220 13.84 -3.30 21.65
CA GLY A 220 14.64 -3.69 22.81
C GLY A 220 14.44 -5.16 23.17
N ARG A 221 15.52 -5.95 23.27
CA ARG A 221 15.49 -7.33 23.74
C ARG A 221 15.93 -7.41 25.18
N ILE A 222 15.12 -8.03 26.03
CA ILE A 222 15.46 -8.21 27.43
C ILE A 222 16.69 -9.10 27.59
N LEU A 223 17.56 -8.77 28.53
CA LEU A 223 18.71 -9.59 28.90
C LEU A 223 18.34 -10.46 30.11
N GLY A 224 18.40 -11.77 29.92
CA GLY A 224 17.95 -12.75 30.91
C GLY A 224 16.44 -13.01 30.83
N GLU A 225 15.85 -13.36 31.99
CA GLU A 225 14.42 -13.65 32.09
C GLU A 225 13.58 -12.39 32.19
N GLY A 226 12.34 -12.44 31.65
CA GLY A 226 11.35 -11.37 31.69
C GLY A 226 10.53 -11.27 30.43
N GLU A 227 9.31 -10.74 30.57
CA GLU A 227 8.36 -10.53 29.46
C GLU A 227 8.08 -9.04 29.24
N PRO A 228 7.83 -8.63 28.00
CA PRO A 228 7.99 -9.40 26.76
C PRO A 228 9.47 -9.55 26.37
N LYS A 229 9.84 -10.67 25.72
CA LYS A 229 11.21 -10.92 25.21
C LYS A 229 11.70 -9.78 24.30
N TYR A 230 10.83 -9.30 23.41
CA TYR A 230 11.08 -8.12 22.58
C TYR A 230 10.03 -7.04 22.85
N LEU A 231 10.49 -5.82 23.01
CA LEU A 231 9.66 -4.63 23.21
C LEU A 231 10.01 -3.58 22.15
N ASN A 232 9.01 -3.06 21.47
CA ASN A 232 9.18 -1.96 20.53
C ASN A 232 8.67 -0.64 21.13
N SER A 233 9.14 0.49 20.58
CA SER A 233 8.47 1.78 20.77
C SER A 233 6.99 1.65 20.44
N PRO A 234 6.09 2.38 21.13
CA PRO A 234 4.71 2.52 20.68
C PRO A 234 4.66 3.25 19.34
N GLU A 235 3.55 3.17 18.66
CA GLU A 235 3.32 4.01 17.48
C GLU A 235 3.40 5.49 17.86
N ASN A 236 4.03 6.28 17.01
CA ASN A 236 4.23 7.71 17.21
C ASN A 236 4.17 8.42 15.83
N PRO A 237 4.23 9.76 15.77
CA PRO A 237 4.18 10.49 14.49
C PRO A 237 5.25 10.09 13.46
N LEU A 238 6.38 9.49 13.91
CA LEU A 238 7.48 9.05 13.04
C LEU A 238 7.44 7.54 12.73
N PHE A 239 6.78 6.74 13.56
CA PHE A 239 6.86 5.27 13.54
C PHE A 239 5.50 4.59 13.58
N GLN A 240 5.23 3.76 12.58
CA GLN A 240 4.08 2.87 12.51
C GLN A 240 4.56 1.47 12.14
N LYS A 241 4.37 0.50 13.02
CA LYS A 241 4.82 -0.89 12.81
C LYS A 241 4.31 -1.50 11.52
N ARG A 242 3.05 -1.26 11.20
CA ARG A 242 2.38 -1.80 10.01
C ARG A 242 2.98 -1.32 8.68
N SER A 243 3.79 -0.27 8.69
CA SER A 243 4.39 0.33 7.50
C SER A 243 5.90 0.55 7.63
N THR A 244 6.54 -0.14 8.59
CA THR A 244 7.99 -0.05 8.82
C THR A 244 8.60 -1.44 8.77
N LEU A 245 9.62 -1.61 7.92
CA LEU A 245 10.45 -2.80 7.88
C LEU A 245 11.85 -2.46 8.45
N PHE A 246 12.31 -3.27 9.38
CA PHE A 246 13.64 -3.12 9.97
C PHE A 246 14.74 -3.36 8.93
N CYS A 247 15.80 -2.58 8.96
CA CYS A 247 16.92 -2.61 8.00
C CYS A 247 16.56 -2.31 6.54
N LEU A 248 15.37 -1.80 6.23
CA LEU A 248 15.02 -1.44 4.84
C LEU A 248 15.89 -0.32 4.28
N ASP A 249 16.38 0.59 5.12
CA ASP A 249 17.36 1.62 4.79
C ASP A 249 18.71 1.06 4.35
N ARG A 250 19.08 -0.11 4.88
CA ARG A 250 20.35 -0.80 4.63
C ARG A 250 20.24 -1.90 3.60
N ALA A 251 19.02 -2.42 3.37
CA ALA A 251 18.80 -3.51 2.44
C ALA A 251 19.28 -3.12 1.03
N ARG A 252 20.41 -3.68 0.64
CA ARG A 252 21.05 -3.47 -0.67
C ARG A 252 20.99 -4.75 -1.46
N LYS A 253 20.65 -4.64 -2.72
CA LYS A 253 20.75 -5.77 -3.64
C LYS A 253 22.22 -5.99 -3.97
N PRO A 254 22.73 -7.24 -3.90
CA PRO A 254 24.02 -7.58 -4.44
C PRO A 254 24.05 -7.20 -5.93
N ALA A 255 25.15 -6.60 -6.39
CA ALA A 255 25.27 -6.12 -7.78
C ALA A 255 25.18 -7.24 -8.84
N ASP A 256 25.43 -8.50 -8.43
CA ASP A 256 25.61 -9.65 -9.32
C ASP A 256 24.58 -10.78 -9.11
N GLU A 257 23.58 -10.62 -8.21
CA GLU A 257 22.59 -11.66 -7.92
C GLU A 257 21.20 -11.24 -8.37
N VAL A 258 20.43 -12.22 -8.89
CA VAL A 258 19.02 -12.07 -9.23
C VAL A 258 18.28 -11.43 -8.04
N GLY A 259 17.62 -10.31 -8.28
CA GLY A 259 17.09 -9.44 -7.25
C GLY A 259 16.06 -10.10 -6.36
N GLU A 260 16.51 -10.56 -5.20
CA GLU A 260 15.68 -11.10 -4.14
C GLU A 260 15.77 -10.18 -2.92
N LEU A 261 14.65 -10.02 -2.20
CA LEU A 261 14.61 -9.43 -0.86
C LEU A 261 14.18 -10.51 0.13
N LEU A 262 15.03 -10.75 1.14
CA LEU A 262 14.69 -11.65 2.24
C LEU A 262 13.86 -10.91 3.28
N VAL A 263 12.80 -11.57 3.77
CA VAL A 263 11.97 -11.09 4.87
C VAL A 263 12.02 -12.10 6.00
N VAL A 264 12.50 -11.67 7.16
CA VAL A 264 12.58 -12.44 8.40
C VAL A 264 11.66 -11.85 9.47
N GLU A 265 11.52 -12.52 10.63
CA GLU A 265 10.63 -12.07 11.70
C GLU A 265 11.29 -11.08 12.65
N GLY A 266 12.53 -11.35 13.07
CA GLY A 266 13.17 -10.72 14.20
C GLY A 266 14.40 -9.88 13.89
N TYR A 267 14.82 -9.12 14.91
CA TYR A 267 15.99 -8.24 14.82
C TYR A 267 17.28 -9.01 14.62
N PHE A 268 17.51 -10.06 15.44
CA PHE A 268 18.74 -10.82 15.37
C PHE A 268 18.82 -11.65 14.09
N ASP A 269 17.71 -12.17 13.59
CA ASP A 269 17.65 -12.88 12.32
C ASP A 269 18.16 -12.00 11.18
N CYS A 270 17.62 -10.78 11.12
CA CYS A 270 18.02 -9.79 10.14
C CYS A 270 19.48 -9.37 10.29
N LEU A 271 19.90 -9.03 11.52
CA LEU A 271 21.26 -8.54 11.76
C LEU A 271 22.32 -9.63 11.59
N SER A 272 22.02 -10.88 11.93
CA SER A 272 22.92 -12.02 11.72
C SER A 272 23.15 -12.29 10.22
N LEU A 273 22.12 -12.18 9.40
CA LEU A 273 22.24 -12.26 7.95
C LEU A 273 23.07 -11.10 7.38
N HIS A 274 22.79 -9.87 7.80
CA HIS A 274 23.60 -8.70 7.41
C HIS A 274 25.08 -8.88 7.79
N ARG A 275 25.36 -9.37 9.00
CA ARG A 275 26.72 -9.60 9.49
C ARG A 275 27.53 -10.55 8.61
N VAL A 276 26.89 -11.54 8.01
CA VAL A 276 27.54 -12.50 7.10
C VAL A 276 27.44 -12.11 5.61
N GLY A 277 27.05 -10.85 5.33
CA GLY A 277 27.05 -10.29 3.98
C GLY A 277 25.78 -10.61 3.17
N ILE A 278 24.70 -11.11 3.79
CA ILE A 278 23.38 -11.26 3.15
C ILE A 278 22.58 -9.99 3.47
N THR A 279 22.94 -8.90 2.78
CA THR A 279 22.47 -7.54 3.11
C THR A 279 21.11 -7.18 2.49
N ASN A 280 20.56 -8.02 1.62
CA ASN A 280 19.22 -7.87 1.05
C ASN A 280 18.10 -8.35 1.99
N THR A 281 18.30 -8.24 3.32
CA THR A 281 17.40 -8.76 4.36
C THR A 281 16.70 -7.64 5.10
N VAL A 282 15.41 -7.83 5.41
CA VAL A 282 14.57 -6.94 6.22
C VAL A 282 13.75 -7.75 7.22
N ALA A 283 13.27 -7.10 8.32
CA ALA A 283 12.41 -7.79 9.29
C ALA A 283 11.09 -7.06 9.55
N THR A 284 10.04 -7.82 9.97
CA THR A 284 8.67 -7.33 10.20
C THR A 284 8.40 -6.82 11.61
N LEU A 285 9.40 -6.72 12.47
CA LEU A 285 9.30 -6.17 13.84
C LEU A 285 8.32 -6.89 14.79
N GLY A 286 8.19 -8.22 14.64
CA GLY A 286 7.29 -9.04 15.46
C GLY A 286 5.82 -8.81 15.19
N THR A 287 5.48 -8.43 13.96
CA THR A 287 4.11 -8.36 13.43
C THR A 287 4.01 -9.21 12.17
N ALA A 288 2.82 -9.73 11.85
CA ALA A 288 2.61 -10.35 10.55
C ALA A 288 2.87 -9.35 9.41
N LEU A 289 3.29 -9.86 8.26
CA LEU A 289 3.47 -9.04 7.05
C LEU A 289 2.14 -8.39 6.67
N THR A 290 2.16 -7.06 6.44
CA THR A 290 0.97 -6.27 6.13
C THR A 290 0.93 -5.87 4.65
N PRO A 291 -0.23 -5.44 4.13
CA PRO A 291 -0.31 -4.84 2.79
C PRO A 291 0.58 -3.60 2.62
N ASP A 292 0.83 -2.82 3.68
CA ASP A 292 1.74 -1.68 3.65
C ASP A 292 3.19 -2.12 3.48
N HIS A 293 3.61 -3.18 4.20
CA HIS A 293 4.92 -3.80 4.00
C HIS A 293 5.09 -4.33 2.58
N ALA A 294 4.08 -5.03 2.03
CA ALA A 294 4.14 -5.52 0.66
C ALA A 294 4.27 -4.39 -0.37
N ARG A 295 3.60 -3.23 -0.15
CA ARG A 295 3.77 -2.05 -0.99
C ARG A 295 5.20 -1.48 -0.93
N LEU A 296 5.81 -1.45 0.25
CA LEU A 296 7.21 -1.01 0.42
C LEU A 296 8.18 -1.95 -0.32
N LEU A 297 8.02 -3.27 -0.12
CA LEU A 297 8.83 -4.28 -0.80
C LEU A 297 8.69 -4.17 -2.32
N ARG A 298 7.46 -4.07 -2.84
CA ARG A 298 7.21 -3.93 -4.27
C ARG A 298 7.91 -2.71 -4.89
N ARG A 299 8.00 -1.58 -4.16
CA ARG A 299 8.72 -0.39 -4.63
C ARG A 299 10.24 -0.59 -4.73
N ARG A 300 10.78 -1.52 -3.95
CA ARG A 300 12.21 -1.84 -3.94
C ARG A 300 12.59 -2.91 -4.96
N LEU A 301 11.63 -3.74 -5.37
CA LEU A 301 11.81 -4.80 -6.35
C LEU A 301 11.75 -4.24 -7.77
N GLY A 302 12.61 -4.76 -8.65
CA GLY A 302 12.56 -4.57 -10.09
C GLY A 302 11.65 -5.60 -10.77
N GLU A 303 11.63 -5.58 -12.10
CA GLU A 303 10.90 -6.57 -12.89
C GLU A 303 11.58 -7.94 -12.79
N GLY A 304 10.79 -8.99 -12.57
CA GLY A 304 11.30 -10.36 -12.39
C GLY A 304 11.93 -10.65 -11.03
N GLU A 305 11.99 -9.67 -10.12
CA GLU A 305 12.50 -9.86 -8.76
C GLU A 305 11.39 -10.32 -7.80
N ARG A 306 11.79 -11.03 -6.73
CA ARG A 306 10.85 -11.63 -5.78
C ARG A 306 11.22 -11.39 -4.31
N VAL A 307 10.28 -11.66 -3.43
CA VAL A 307 10.51 -11.76 -1.99
C VAL A 307 10.74 -13.23 -1.61
N VAL A 308 11.73 -13.48 -0.76
CA VAL A 308 11.94 -14.77 -0.11
C VAL A 308 11.60 -14.63 1.37
N LEU A 309 10.55 -15.32 1.82
CA LEU A 309 10.20 -15.39 3.24
C LEU A 309 11.10 -16.41 3.93
N CYS A 310 11.77 -16.00 5.00
CA CYS A 310 12.64 -16.86 5.79
C CYS A 310 12.24 -16.71 7.27
N TYR A 311 11.24 -17.49 7.67
CA TYR A 311 10.66 -17.45 9.00
C TYR A 311 11.10 -18.67 9.84
N ASP A 312 10.84 -18.62 11.14
CA ASP A 312 11.20 -19.68 12.07
C ASP A 312 10.58 -21.02 11.63
N ALA A 313 11.34 -22.10 11.74
CA ALA A 313 10.90 -23.43 11.36
C ALA A 313 10.02 -24.07 12.45
N ASP A 314 8.96 -23.35 12.82
CA ASP A 314 7.93 -23.79 13.76
C ASP A 314 6.51 -23.55 13.19
N GLU A 315 5.49 -23.95 13.93
CA GLU A 315 4.10 -23.80 13.50
C GLU A 315 3.67 -22.33 13.41
N ALA A 316 4.22 -21.42 14.23
CA ALA A 316 3.92 -20.00 14.19
C ALA A 316 4.52 -19.34 12.95
N GLY A 317 5.80 -19.61 12.65
CA GLY A 317 6.47 -19.16 11.46
C GLY A 317 5.82 -19.69 10.17
N ARG A 318 5.37 -20.96 10.19
CA ARG A 318 4.60 -21.53 9.07
C ARG A 318 3.29 -20.75 8.81
N ARG A 319 2.53 -20.43 9.86
CA ARG A 319 1.30 -19.60 9.72
C ARG A 319 1.62 -18.18 9.26
N ALA A 320 2.71 -17.61 9.75
CA ALA A 320 3.18 -16.30 9.34
C ALA A 320 3.57 -16.29 7.85
N ALA A 321 4.28 -17.34 7.37
CA ALA A 321 4.63 -17.53 5.96
C ALA A 321 3.39 -17.64 5.06
N MET A 322 2.40 -18.42 5.45
CA MET A 322 1.12 -18.53 4.70
C MET A 322 0.42 -17.17 4.58
N THR A 323 0.39 -16.39 5.65
CA THR A 323 -0.16 -15.03 5.65
C THR A 323 0.66 -14.11 4.75
N GLY A 324 1.99 -14.19 4.84
CA GLY A 324 2.93 -13.42 4.03
C GLY A 324 2.78 -13.70 2.53
N ILE A 325 2.67 -14.99 2.15
CA ILE A 325 2.43 -15.41 0.76
C ILE A 325 1.17 -14.73 0.22
N ARG A 326 0.06 -14.81 0.96
CA ARG A 326 -1.21 -14.18 0.54
C ARG A 326 -1.03 -12.68 0.29
N VAL A 327 -0.49 -11.97 1.27
CA VAL A 327 -0.33 -10.51 1.22
C VAL A 327 0.57 -10.08 0.05
N LEU A 328 1.65 -10.81 -0.21
CA LEU A 328 2.58 -10.53 -1.30
C LEU A 328 1.95 -10.80 -2.67
N LEU A 329 1.29 -11.94 -2.86
CA LEU A 329 0.61 -12.28 -4.11
C LEU A 329 -0.51 -11.27 -4.43
N GLU A 330 -1.31 -10.88 -3.43
CA GLU A 330 -2.34 -9.84 -3.57
C GLU A 330 -1.75 -8.46 -3.92
N ALA A 331 -0.53 -8.16 -3.47
CA ALA A 331 0.19 -6.95 -3.83
C ALA A 331 0.86 -7.01 -5.23
N GLY A 332 0.87 -8.18 -5.88
CA GLY A 332 1.54 -8.42 -7.15
C GLY A 332 3.05 -8.58 -7.03
N VAL A 333 3.50 -9.14 -5.93
CA VAL A 333 4.90 -9.48 -5.64
C VAL A 333 5.05 -10.99 -5.71
N ASP A 334 6.02 -11.46 -6.48
CA ASP A 334 6.36 -12.87 -6.54
C ASP A 334 7.06 -13.29 -5.25
N VAL A 335 6.74 -14.49 -4.76
CA VAL A 335 7.19 -14.94 -3.44
C VAL A 335 7.67 -16.39 -3.47
N ALA A 336 8.77 -16.64 -2.77
CA ALA A 336 9.28 -17.95 -2.43
C ALA A 336 9.48 -18.05 -0.91
N VAL A 337 9.71 -19.25 -0.41
CA VAL A 337 9.92 -19.51 1.02
C VAL A 337 11.21 -20.28 1.20
N LEU A 338 12.10 -19.76 2.06
CA LEU A 338 13.26 -20.49 2.51
C LEU A 338 12.86 -21.39 3.66
N VAL A 339 12.89 -22.69 3.45
CA VAL A 339 12.57 -23.68 4.47
C VAL A 339 13.84 -24.01 5.24
N LEU A 340 13.86 -23.61 6.50
CA LEU A 340 14.95 -23.93 7.42
C LEU A 340 14.77 -25.35 8.02
N PRO A 341 15.84 -25.98 8.55
CA PRO A 341 15.71 -27.20 9.31
C PRO A 341 14.79 -27.04 10.53
N ASP A 342 14.03 -28.07 10.86
CA ASP A 342 13.06 -28.03 11.94
C ASP A 342 13.63 -27.49 13.26
N GLY A 343 12.89 -26.56 13.88
CA GLY A 343 13.23 -25.96 15.17
C GLY A 343 14.39 -24.96 15.13
N THR A 344 14.81 -24.52 13.94
CA THR A 344 15.85 -23.48 13.78
C THR A 344 15.25 -22.16 13.32
N ASP A 345 15.91 -21.07 13.71
CA ASP A 345 15.66 -19.72 13.21
C ASP A 345 16.80 -19.25 12.29
N PRO A 346 16.67 -18.14 11.55
CA PRO A 346 17.73 -17.63 10.68
C PRO A 346 19.04 -17.28 11.45
N ASP A 347 18.97 -16.80 12.71
CA ASP A 347 20.14 -16.54 13.55
C ASP A 347 20.86 -17.86 13.87
N ASP A 348 20.13 -18.93 14.19
CA ASP A 348 20.67 -20.25 14.42
C ASP A 348 21.35 -20.84 13.16
N ALA A 349 20.71 -20.68 12.00
CA ALA A 349 21.30 -21.15 10.74
C ALA A 349 22.64 -20.45 10.42
N VAL A 350 22.71 -19.14 10.67
CA VAL A 350 23.96 -18.38 10.52
C VAL A 350 25.01 -18.82 11.53
N ARG A 351 24.64 -19.05 12.79
CA ARG A 351 25.58 -19.43 13.85
C ARG A 351 26.15 -20.84 13.67
N SER A 352 25.35 -21.77 13.16
CA SER A 352 25.79 -23.17 12.97
C SER A 352 26.55 -23.40 11.67
N GLY A 353 26.12 -22.77 10.56
CA GLY A 353 26.67 -23.03 9.22
C GLY A 353 27.31 -21.83 8.54
N GLY A 354 27.26 -20.65 9.14
CA GLY A 354 27.80 -19.41 8.56
C GLY A 354 27.09 -18.97 7.26
N ALA A 355 27.73 -18.02 6.55
CA ALA A 355 27.21 -17.50 5.30
C ALA A 355 27.02 -18.56 4.20
N ALA A 356 27.90 -19.56 4.16
CA ALA A 356 27.89 -20.58 3.11
C ALA A 356 26.62 -21.45 3.19
N ALA A 357 26.26 -21.91 4.36
CA ALA A 357 25.07 -22.75 4.56
C ALA A 357 23.77 -21.99 4.19
N VAL A 358 23.65 -20.72 4.60
CA VAL A 358 22.47 -19.93 4.26
C VAL A 358 22.42 -19.64 2.74
N ARG A 359 23.54 -19.33 2.10
CA ARG A 359 23.58 -19.15 0.64
C ARG A 359 23.25 -20.41 -0.11
N GLU A 360 23.65 -21.58 0.37
CA GLU A 360 23.27 -22.86 -0.22
C GLU A 360 21.75 -23.08 -0.15
N LEU A 361 21.13 -22.81 0.99
CA LEU A 361 19.68 -22.85 1.13
C LEU A 361 18.98 -21.84 0.18
N LEU A 362 19.52 -20.64 0.04
CA LEU A 362 18.99 -19.60 -0.84
C LEU A 362 19.06 -19.96 -2.34
N GLN A 363 19.91 -20.91 -2.74
CA GLN A 363 19.94 -21.37 -4.13
C GLN A 363 18.66 -22.10 -4.57
N ARG A 364 17.90 -22.66 -3.64
CA ARG A 364 16.71 -23.46 -3.93
C ARG A 364 15.57 -23.18 -2.94
N PRO A 365 15.08 -21.94 -2.84
CA PRO A 365 13.92 -21.68 -2.02
C PRO A 365 12.70 -22.36 -2.64
N ALA A 366 11.83 -22.92 -1.82
CA ALA A 366 10.58 -23.50 -2.27
C ALA A 366 9.69 -22.42 -2.91
N SER A 367 9.02 -22.74 -4.01
CA SER A 367 7.97 -21.85 -4.52
C SER A 367 6.85 -21.71 -3.49
N ALA A 368 6.06 -20.63 -3.59
CA ALA A 368 4.92 -20.43 -2.70
C ALA A 368 3.99 -21.66 -2.68
N LEU A 369 3.74 -22.26 -3.85
CA LEU A 369 2.86 -23.40 -3.97
C LEU A 369 3.47 -24.69 -3.40
N GLU A 370 4.77 -24.94 -3.64
CA GLU A 370 5.46 -26.08 -3.02
C GLU A 370 5.39 -26.02 -1.50
N PHE A 371 5.65 -24.85 -0.92
CA PHE A 371 5.54 -24.64 0.53
C PHE A 371 4.11 -24.90 1.05
N LEU A 372 3.09 -24.37 0.36
CA LEU A 372 1.70 -24.56 0.73
C LEU A 372 1.25 -26.02 0.65
N LEU A 373 1.73 -26.76 -0.35
CA LEU A 373 1.39 -28.17 -0.57
C LEU A 373 2.15 -29.11 0.35
N ALA A 374 3.37 -28.77 0.77
CA ALA A 374 4.21 -29.61 1.64
C ALA A 374 3.58 -29.95 3.01
N GLY A 375 2.56 -29.22 3.43
CA GLY A 375 1.81 -29.51 4.67
C GLY A 375 0.50 -30.26 4.46
N LEU A 376 0.21 -30.70 3.24
CA LEU A 376 -1.01 -31.42 2.92
C LEU A 376 -0.79 -32.93 2.94
N PRO A 377 -1.87 -33.73 3.13
CA PRO A 377 -1.77 -35.19 3.10
C PRO A 377 -1.30 -35.70 1.73
N ASP A 378 -0.47 -36.74 1.71
CA ASP A 378 0.00 -37.38 0.46
C ASP A 378 -1.09 -38.21 -0.25
N GLN A 379 -2.12 -38.60 0.47
CA GLN A 379 -3.21 -39.42 -0.11
C GLN A 379 -3.99 -38.59 -1.15
N PRO A 380 -4.19 -39.11 -2.40
CA PRO A 380 -4.74 -38.34 -3.51
C PRO A 380 -6.10 -37.67 -3.24
N GLU A 381 -7.02 -38.35 -2.57
CA GLU A 381 -8.34 -37.80 -2.24
C GLU A 381 -8.26 -36.70 -1.16
N ALA A 382 -7.45 -36.92 -0.11
CA ALA A 382 -7.23 -35.97 0.96
C ALA A 382 -6.46 -34.75 0.42
N LEU A 383 -5.45 -34.96 -0.42
CA LEU A 383 -4.70 -33.90 -1.10
C LEU A 383 -5.61 -33.01 -1.94
N ARG A 384 -6.51 -33.60 -2.74
CA ARG A 384 -7.49 -32.84 -3.54
C ARG A 384 -8.42 -32.02 -2.65
N ARG A 385 -8.98 -32.64 -1.61
CA ARG A 385 -9.92 -31.99 -0.70
C ARG A 385 -9.29 -30.81 0.04
N GLU A 386 -8.08 -30.97 0.53
CA GLU A 386 -7.38 -29.92 1.25
C GLU A 386 -6.71 -28.91 0.29
N GLY A 387 -6.10 -29.39 -0.80
CA GLY A 387 -5.42 -28.56 -1.78
C GLY A 387 -6.34 -27.60 -2.53
N ILE A 388 -7.59 -27.98 -2.80
CA ILE A 388 -8.55 -27.09 -3.47
C ILE A 388 -8.87 -25.84 -2.63
N LYS A 389 -8.67 -25.89 -1.31
CA LYS A 389 -8.81 -24.74 -0.42
C LYS A 389 -7.77 -23.63 -0.69
N LEU A 390 -6.70 -23.94 -1.42
CA LEU A 390 -5.71 -22.98 -1.87
C LEU A 390 -6.17 -22.17 -3.11
N ALA A 391 -7.23 -22.60 -3.79
CA ALA A 391 -7.74 -21.94 -4.99
C ALA A 391 -8.03 -20.44 -4.80
N PRO A 392 -8.65 -19.96 -3.70
CA PRO A 392 -8.85 -18.53 -3.47
C PRO A 392 -7.52 -17.75 -3.41
N LEU A 393 -6.50 -18.32 -2.75
CA LEU A 393 -5.20 -17.71 -2.58
C LEU A 393 -4.46 -17.57 -3.91
N VAL A 394 -4.38 -18.63 -4.72
CA VAL A 394 -3.68 -18.57 -6.02
C VAL A 394 -4.44 -17.69 -7.02
N CYS A 395 -5.77 -17.67 -6.97
CA CYS A 395 -6.58 -16.80 -7.81
C CYS A 395 -6.49 -15.31 -7.40
N ALA A 396 -6.14 -15.01 -6.15
CA ALA A 396 -5.95 -13.64 -5.66
C ALA A 396 -4.61 -13.02 -6.10
N ALA A 397 -3.69 -13.77 -6.68
CA ALA A 397 -2.43 -13.26 -7.18
C ALA A 397 -2.67 -12.15 -8.22
N ARG A 398 -2.11 -10.95 -7.96
CA ARG A 398 -2.37 -9.76 -8.79
C ARG A 398 -1.61 -9.79 -10.11
N ASN A 399 -0.39 -10.35 -10.12
CA ASN A 399 0.37 -10.52 -11.35
C ASN A 399 -0.30 -11.60 -12.22
N PRO A 400 -0.73 -11.29 -13.46
CA PRO A 400 -1.44 -12.25 -14.31
C PRO A 400 -0.62 -13.49 -14.66
N ALA A 401 0.68 -13.32 -14.95
CA ALA A 401 1.56 -14.44 -15.29
C ALA A 401 1.78 -15.36 -14.08
N THR A 402 2.08 -14.80 -12.92
CA THR A 402 2.22 -15.56 -11.67
C THR A 402 0.93 -16.30 -11.33
N ARG A 403 -0.22 -15.62 -11.45
CA ARG A 403 -1.52 -16.23 -11.19
C ARG A 403 -1.79 -17.42 -12.11
N GLN A 404 -1.55 -17.28 -13.42
CA GLN A 404 -1.74 -18.35 -14.39
C GLN A 404 -0.84 -19.54 -14.06
N ASN A 405 0.45 -19.31 -13.79
CA ASN A 405 1.39 -20.36 -13.42
C ASN A 405 0.97 -21.11 -12.14
N LEU A 406 0.53 -20.37 -11.11
CA LEU A 406 0.06 -20.97 -9.85
C LEU A 406 -1.20 -21.81 -10.04
N ILE A 407 -2.15 -21.35 -10.87
CA ILE A 407 -3.38 -22.10 -11.18
C ILE A 407 -3.06 -23.38 -11.94
N GLU A 408 -2.21 -23.31 -12.96
CA GLU A 408 -1.81 -24.49 -13.76
C GLU A 408 -1.04 -25.50 -12.93
N GLU A 409 -0.11 -25.04 -12.09
CA GLU A 409 0.66 -25.92 -11.22
C GLU A 409 -0.22 -26.55 -10.14
N LEU A 410 -1.12 -25.81 -9.49
CA LEU A 410 -2.06 -26.35 -8.51
C LEU A 410 -2.98 -27.38 -9.16
N ALA A 411 -3.52 -27.08 -10.35
CA ALA A 411 -4.36 -27.98 -11.10
C ALA A 411 -3.63 -29.31 -11.42
N ARG A 412 -2.39 -29.23 -11.89
CA ARG A 412 -1.54 -30.38 -12.17
C ARG A 412 -1.29 -31.24 -10.93
N ARG A 413 -0.96 -30.60 -9.79
CA ARG A 413 -0.69 -31.31 -8.52
C ARG A 413 -1.93 -31.99 -7.93
N LEU A 414 -3.11 -31.42 -8.14
CA LEU A 414 -4.38 -31.97 -7.66
C LEU A 414 -5.08 -32.90 -8.68
N TYR A 415 -4.49 -33.09 -9.87
CA TYR A 415 -5.13 -33.83 -10.99
C TYR A 415 -6.50 -33.23 -11.36
N LEU A 416 -6.60 -31.90 -11.41
CA LEU A 416 -7.78 -31.12 -11.78
C LEU A 416 -7.49 -30.31 -13.05
N ARG A 417 -8.52 -29.70 -13.63
CA ARG A 417 -8.35 -28.77 -14.74
C ARG A 417 -8.16 -27.35 -14.18
N PRO A 418 -7.38 -26.46 -14.83
CA PRO A 418 -7.20 -25.08 -14.40
C PRO A 418 -8.52 -24.34 -14.13
N ARG A 419 -9.53 -24.56 -14.98
CA ARG A 419 -10.86 -23.98 -14.81
C ARG A 419 -11.55 -24.38 -13.50
N ASP A 420 -11.32 -25.61 -13.02
CA ASP A 420 -11.92 -26.09 -11.78
C ASP A 420 -11.35 -25.31 -10.58
N ILE A 421 -10.05 -24.98 -10.61
CA ILE A 421 -9.39 -24.12 -9.64
C ILE A 421 -9.98 -22.71 -9.67
N GLU A 422 -10.14 -22.12 -10.87
CA GLU A 422 -10.72 -20.78 -11.01
C GLU A 422 -12.17 -20.70 -10.52
N GLU A 423 -12.97 -21.73 -10.80
CA GLU A 423 -14.36 -21.79 -10.33
C GLU A 423 -14.44 -21.84 -8.81
N HIS A 424 -13.59 -22.64 -8.15
CA HIS A 424 -13.50 -22.68 -6.69
C HIS A 424 -13.01 -21.36 -6.09
N GLY A 425 -12.01 -20.74 -6.70
CA GLY A 425 -11.53 -19.42 -6.29
C GLY A 425 -12.64 -18.35 -6.36
N ARG A 426 -13.38 -18.32 -7.47
CA ARG A 426 -14.52 -17.39 -7.65
C ARG A 426 -15.68 -17.68 -6.68
N ALA A 427 -15.95 -18.95 -6.41
CA ALA A 427 -17.01 -19.35 -5.47
C ALA A 427 -16.68 -18.92 -4.03
N ALA A 428 -15.42 -19.07 -3.60
CA ALA A 428 -14.96 -18.63 -2.29
C ALA A 428 -15.01 -17.10 -2.15
N ALA A 429 -14.53 -16.35 -3.16
CA ALA A 429 -14.60 -14.89 -3.18
C ALA A 429 -16.04 -14.35 -3.07
N ARG A 430 -17.03 -15.10 -3.58
CA ARG A 430 -18.45 -14.75 -3.42
C ARG A 430 -18.99 -15.02 -2.00
N ARG A 431 -18.41 -15.97 -1.27
CA ARG A 431 -18.83 -16.34 0.10
C ARG A 431 -18.25 -15.42 1.17
N GLU A 432 -17.04 -14.91 0.96
CA GLU A 432 -16.33 -14.06 1.92
C GLU A 432 -16.89 -12.63 2.01
N GLY A 433 -17.85 -12.22 1.17
CA GLY A 433 -18.52 -10.91 1.21
C GLY A 433 -17.60 -9.73 0.78
N PRO A 434 -18.06 -8.49 0.82
CA PRO A 434 -17.45 -7.38 0.06
C PRO A 434 -16.19 -6.73 0.69
N SER A 435 -15.34 -7.41 1.43
CA SER A 435 -14.12 -6.80 1.99
C SER A 435 -12.91 -6.81 1.04
N SER A 436 -12.83 -7.76 0.10
CA SER A 436 -11.79 -7.83 -0.94
C SER A 436 -12.24 -7.29 -2.30
N SER A 437 -13.55 -7.15 -2.52
CA SER A 437 -14.15 -6.80 -3.82
C SER A 437 -13.96 -5.34 -4.26
N ARG A 438 -13.54 -4.42 -3.39
CA ARG A 438 -13.34 -3.01 -3.77
C ARG A 438 -12.21 -2.80 -4.76
N ARG A 439 -11.17 -3.65 -4.76
CA ARG A 439 -10.03 -3.53 -5.68
C ARG A 439 -10.23 -4.25 -7.01
N ASP A 440 -10.99 -5.36 -7.03
CA ASP A 440 -11.34 -6.08 -8.26
C ASP A 440 -12.48 -5.40 -9.04
N ALA A 441 -13.36 -4.67 -8.35
CA ALA A 441 -14.36 -3.81 -8.98
C ALA A 441 -13.70 -2.71 -9.84
N ALA A 442 -12.53 -2.20 -9.42
CA ALA A 442 -11.78 -1.20 -10.18
C ALA A 442 -11.19 -1.72 -11.51
N ARG A 443 -11.11 -3.03 -11.72
CA ARG A 443 -10.61 -3.66 -12.95
C ARG A 443 -11.70 -4.18 -13.89
N ARG A 444 -12.94 -4.32 -13.40
CA ARG A 444 -14.05 -4.64 -14.31
C ARG A 444 -14.40 -3.39 -15.11
N PRO A 445 -14.65 -3.52 -16.42
CA PRO A 445 -15.18 -2.39 -17.17
C PRO A 445 -16.49 -1.95 -16.51
N ALA A 446 -16.63 -0.67 -16.25
CA ALA A 446 -17.87 -0.10 -15.73
C ALA A 446 -19.03 -0.48 -16.67
N ALA A 447 -20.20 -0.70 -16.11
CA ALA A 447 -21.39 -0.98 -16.93
C ALA A 447 -21.57 0.13 -17.99
N PRO A 448 -21.95 -0.19 -19.24
CA PRO A 448 -21.98 0.79 -20.32
C PRO A 448 -22.68 2.10 -19.95
N GLY A 449 -23.82 2.07 -19.26
CA GLY A 449 -24.52 3.27 -18.81
C GLY A 449 -23.77 4.07 -17.75
N GLU A 450 -23.04 3.43 -16.85
CA GLU A 450 -22.20 4.10 -15.85
C GLU A 450 -20.93 4.68 -16.47
N ARG A 451 -20.35 3.99 -17.46
CA ARG A 451 -19.23 4.51 -18.25
C ARG A 451 -19.61 5.77 -19.03
N HIS A 452 -20.81 5.78 -19.62
CA HIS A 452 -21.36 6.98 -20.27
C HIS A 452 -21.63 8.12 -19.29
N LEU A 453 -22.17 7.81 -18.10
CA LEU A 453 -22.34 8.80 -17.04
C LEU A 453 -21.01 9.45 -16.66
N ALA A 454 -19.97 8.65 -16.41
CA ALA A 454 -18.65 9.16 -16.07
C ALA A 454 -18.10 10.07 -17.17
N ARG A 455 -18.18 9.63 -18.43
CA ARG A 455 -17.80 10.47 -19.58
C ARG A 455 -18.60 11.77 -19.63
N THR A 456 -19.92 11.69 -19.47
CA THR A 456 -20.78 12.87 -19.50
C THR A 456 -20.40 13.88 -18.43
N LEU A 457 -20.10 13.43 -17.20
CA LEU A 457 -19.62 14.31 -16.13
C LEU A 457 -18.33 15.06 -16.48
N LEU A 458 -17.45 14.43 -17.27
CA LEU A 458 -16.17 14.99 -17.68
C LEU A 458 -16.31 15.98 -18.86
N GLU A 459 -17.20 15.71 -19.81
CA GLU A 459 -17.23 16.39 -21.11
C GLU A 459 -18.48 17.28 -21.35
N CYS A 460 -19.52 17.19 -20.50
CA CYS A 460 -20.75 17.95 -20.72
C CYS A 460 -20.61 19.42 -20.31
N PRO A 461 -21.47 20.30 -20.92
CA PRO A 461 -21.62 21.68 -20.45
C PRO A 461 -22.00 21.77 -18.97
N PRO A 462 -21.63 22.89 -18.28
CA PRO A 462 -21.89 23.06 -16.84
C PRO A 462 -23.34 22.84 -16.40
N ALA A 463 -24.29 23.29 -17.23
CA ALA A 463 -25.71 23.13 -16.96
C ALA A 463 -26.15 21.65 -16.86
N TRP A 464 -25.59 20.79 -17.70
CA TRP A 464 -25.86 19.36 -17.67
C TRP A 464 -25.21 18.68 -16.45
N ARG A 465 -24.01 19.09 -16.07
CA ARG A 465 -23.32 18.55 -14.90
C ARG A 465 -24.12 18.82 -13.63
N ALA A 466 -24.59 20.06 -13.45
CA ALA A 466 -25.45 20.42 -12.32
C ALA A 466 -26.73 19.56 -12.26
N ARG A 467 -27.36 19.32 -13.42
CA ARG A 467 -28.59 18.51 -13.50
C ARG A 467 -28.33 17.02 -13.23
N ILE A 468 -27.19 16.48 -13.69
CA ILE A 468 -26.78 15.08 -13.40
C ILE A 468 -26.59 14.87 -11.90
N VAL A 469 -25.89 15.77 -11.25
CA VAL A 469 -25.61 15.74 -9.81
C VAL A 469 -26.91 15.77 -8.97
N GLU A 470 -27.92 16.51 -9.43
CA GLU A 470 -29.23 16.57 -8.76
C GLU A 470 -30.05 15.28 -8.93
N LEU A 471 -29.94 14.62 -10.07
CA LEU A 471 -30.82 13.53 -10.48
C LEU A 471 -30.28 12.15 -10.13
N VAL A 472 -28.99 11.92 -10.27
CA VAL A 472 -28.36 10.60 -10.13
C VAL A 472 -27.97 10.34 -8.68
N ARG A 473 -28.34 9.18 -8.17
CA ARG A 473 -28.02 8.74 -6.82
C ARG A 473 -26.70 7.98 -6.80
N PRO A 474 -25.66 8.46 -6.05
CA PRO A 474 -24.38 7.78 -5.96
C PRO A 474 -24.45 6.36 -5.36
N ASP A 475 -25.33 6.16 -4.35
CA ASP A 475 -25.52 4.89 -3.63
C ASP A 475 -26.13 3.77 -4.50
N LEU A 476 -26.68 4.11 -5.66
CA LEU A 476 -27.26 3.18 -6.64
C LEU A 476 -26.32 2.89 -7.84
N LEU A 477 -25.10 3.41 -7.83
CA LEU A 477 -24.06 3.10 -8.82
C LEU A 477 -23.30 1.83 -8.40
N SER A 478 -23.00 0.98 -9.36
CA SER A 478 -22.30 -0.29 -9.15
C SER A 478 -20.78 -0.17 -9.22
N ASP A 479 -20.26 0.83 -9.94
CA ASP A 479 -18.83 1.08 -10.09
C ASP A 479 -18.37 2.18 -9.13
N ASP A 480 -17.46 1.84 -8.22
CA ASP A 480 -16.98 2.76 -7.19
C ASP A 480 -16.23 3.97 -7.78
N ARG A 481 -15.58 3.82 -8.94
CA ARG A 481 -14.89 4.92 -9.64
C ARG A 481 -15.89 5.95 -10.16
N VAL A 482 -16.99 5.48 -10.73
CA VAL A 482 -18.07 6.35 -11.22
C VAL A 482 -18.80 7.03 -10.06
N ARG A 483 -18.97 6.31 -8.96
CA ARG A 483 -19.52 6.87 -7.71
C ARG A 483 -18.64 7.99 -7.17
N SER A 484 -17.33 7.75 -7.04
CA SER A 484 -16.36 8.75 -6.57
C SER A 484 -16.31 9.99 -7.47
N LEU A 485 -16.41 9.81 -8.80
CA LEU A 485 -16.51 10.93 -9.74
C LEU A 485 -17.79 11.75 -9.56
N LEU A 486 -18.93 11.09 -9.35
CA LEU A 486 -20.19 11.79 -9.10
C LEU A 486 -20.18 12.53 -7.76
N GLU A 487 -19.67 11.91 -6.69
CA GLU A 487 -19.50 12.54 -5.39
C GLU A 487 -18.57 13.76 -5.46
N ALA A 488 -17.45 13.65 -6.18
CA ALA A 488 -16.57 14.78 -6.43
C ALA A 488 -17.25 15.88 -7.26
N ALA A 489 -18.12 15.52 -8.22
CA ALA A 489 -18.86 16.47 -9.02
C ALA A 489 -19.92 17.25 -8.24
N ILE A 490 -20.47 16.69 -7.16
CA ILE A 490 -21.39 17.38 -6.24
C ILE A 490 -20.72 18.58 -5.55
N GLU A 491 -19.42 18.48 -5.30
CA GLU A 491 -18.62 19.51 -4.64
C GLU A 491 -17.98 20.52 -5.61
N LEU A 492 -18.18 20.36 -6.94
CA LEU A 492 -17.59 21.27 -7.92
C LEU A 492 -18.26 22.66 -7.89
N ALA A 493 -17.46 23.70 -8.14
CA ALA A 493 -18.01 25.03 -8.38
C ALA A 493 -18.93 25.02 -9.64
N PRO A 494 -20.08 25.71 -9.57
CA PRO A 494 -20.94 25.83 -10.75
C PRO A 494 -20.26 26.61 -11.87
N GLY A 495 -20.47 26.20 -13.11
CA GLY A 495 -20.02 26.93 -14.29
C GLY A 495 -18.64 26.55 -14.85
N LEU A 496 -17.97 25.53 -14.31
CA LEU A 496 -16.69 25.06 -14.84
C LEU A 496 -16.82 24.44 -16.22
N GLU A 497 -15.98 24.89 -17.14
CA GLU A 497 -15.87 24.28 -18.49
C GLU A 497 -15.29 22.85 -18.41
N PRO A 498 -15.52 22.00 -19.44
CA PRO A 498 -15.14 20.58 -19.36
C PRO A 498 -13.67 20.32 -19.00
N ALA A 499 -12.73 21.04 -19.59
CA ALA A 499 -11.30 20.85 -19.31
C ALA A 499 -10.94 21.19 -17.85
N ASP A 500 -11.52 22.27 -17.31
CA ASP A 500 -11.32 22.68 -15.93
C ASP A 500 -12.02 21.74 -14.94
N ALA A 501 -13.21 21.25 -15.31
CA ALA A 501 -13.93 20.25 -14.52
C ALA A 501 -13.14 18.94 -14.40
N VAL A 502 -12.52 18.46 -15.47
CA VAL A 502 -11.65 17.25 -15.42
C VAL A 502 -10.50 17.46 -14.46
N ARG A 503 -9.82 18.63 -14.53
CA ARG A 503 -8.70 18.95 -13.62
C ARG A 503 -9.14 18.99 -12.15
N GLU A 504 -10.26 19.63 -11.89
CA GLU A 504 -10.79 19.76 -10.54
C GLU A 504 -11.29 18.42 -9.97
N LEU A 505 -11.97 17.60 -10.78
CA LEU A 505 -12.40 16.25 -10.40
C LEU A 505 -11.22 15.36 -10.06
N LEU A 506 -10.14 15.38 -10.86
CA LEU A 506 -8.92 14.64 -10.58
C LEU A 506 -8.22 15.13 -9.32
N GLY A 507 -8.26 16.44 -9.03
CA GLY A 507 -7.72 16.99 -7.78
C GLY A 507 -8.48 16.54 -6.53
N ARG A 508 -9.77 16.21 -6.66
CA ARG A 508 -10.64 15.74 -5.56
C ARG A 508 -10.60 14.22 -5.38
N CYS A 509 -10.34 13.47 -6.45
CA CYS A 509 -10.25 12.02 -6.45
C CYS A 509 -8.79 11.58 -6.24
N ALA A 510 -8.40 11.28 -4.99
CA ALA A 510 -7.03 10.84 -4.66
C ALA A 510 -6.71 9.37 -5.05
N ASP A 511 -7.66 8.65 -5.66
CA ASP A 511 -7.51 7.23 -6.01
C ASP A 511 -6.88 7.05 -7.39
N GLU A 512 -5.77 6.27 -7.46
CA GLU A 512 -5.06 5.96 -8.70
C GLU A 512 -5.95 5.24 -9.73
N GLY A 513 -6.92 4.45 -9.28
CA GLY A 513 -7.87 3.73 -10.13
C GLY A 513 -8.84 4.69 -10.82
N VAL A 514 -9.29 5.73 -10.11
CA VAL A 514 -10.15 6.79 -10.67
C VAL A 514 -9.36 7.59 -11.69
N THR A 515 -8.14 8.00 -11.39
CA THR A 515 -7.28 8.76 -12.32
C THR A 515 -7.00 7.98 -13.61
N SER A 516 -6.70 6.67 -13.53
CA SER A 516 -6.54 5.80 -14.70
C SER A 516 -7.83 5.67 -15.50
N PHE A 517 -8.97 5.54 -14.84
CA PHE A 517 -10.28 5.41 -15.49
C PHE A 517 -10.68 6.70 -16.21
N VAL A 518 -10.45 7.87 -15.60
CA VAL A 518 -10.67 9.16 -16.25
C VAL A 518 -9.77 9.33 -17.48
N ALA A 519 -8.47 8.97 -17.35
CA ALA A 519 -7.54 9.03 -18.47
C ALA A 519 -7.97 8.11 -19.64
N GLU A 520 -8.44 6.90 -19.34
CA GLU A 520 -9.01 5.99 -20.34
C GLU A 520 -10.21 6.60 -21.06
N LEU A 521 -11.17 7.17 -20.31
CA LEU A 521 -12.37 7.79 -20.89
C LEU A 521 -12.02 8.98 -21.79
N CYS A 522 -11.11 9.84 -21.34
CA CYS A 522 -10.71 11.04 -22.07
C CYS A 522 -9.91 10.74 -23.34
N ASN A 523 -9.16 9.63 -23.39
CA ASN A 523 -8.36 9.22 -24.54
C ASN A 523 -9.07 8.19 -25.44
N SER A 524 -10.28 7.75 -25.10
CA SER A 524 -11.07 6.81 -25.92
C SER A 524 -11.79 7.55 -27.05
N ASP A 525 -11.97 6.85 -28.18
CA ASP A 525 -12.72 7.37 -29.33
C ASP A 525 -14.24 7.25 -29.06
N TRP A 526 -14.90 8.36 -28.84
CA TRP A 526 -16.32 8.42 -28.52
C TRP A 526 -17.06 9.28 -29.53
N PRO A 527 -18.34 8.95 -29.85
CA PRO A 527 -19.18 9.86 -30.64
C PRO A 527 -19.41 11.17 -29.90
N GLU A 528 -19.63 12.26 -30.63
CA GLU A 528 -19.87 13.57 -30.04
C GLU A 528 -21.05 13.58 -29.06
N LEU A 529 -20.89 14.26 -27.91
CA LEU A 529 -21.92 14.42 -26.91
C LEU A 529 -22.93 15.48 -27.37
N THR A 530 -24.13 15.02 -27.67
CA THR A 530 -25.27 15.92 -28.01
C THR A 530 -26.29 15.91 -26.88
N ASP A 531 -27.09 16.96 -26.76
CA ASP A 531 -28.20 17.05 -25.81
C ASP A 531 -29.14 15.84 -25.86
N ALA A 532 -29.43 15.37 -27.07
CA ALA A 532 -30.28 14.19 -27.29
C ALA A 532 -29.62 12.90 -26.74
N SER A 533 -28.30 12.75 -26.94
CA SER A 533 -27.56 11.58 -26.44
C SER A 533 -27.48 11.60 -24.93
N ILE A 534 -27.22 12.74 -24.28
CA ILE A 534 -27.19 12.90 -22.83
C ILE A 534 -28.55 12.57 -22.22
N ARG A 535 -29.65 13.10 -22.76
CA ARG A 535 -31.02 12.80 -22.32
C ARG A 535 -31.33 11.31 -22.36
N SER A 536 -31.07 10.68 -23.50
CA SER A 536 -31.33 9.24 -23.70
C SER A 536 -30.58 8.37 -22.70
N GLN A 537 -29.31 8.69 -22.49
CA GLN A 537 -28.44 7.93 -21.56
C GLN A 537 -28.84 8.14 -20.10
N LEU A 538 -29.17 9.37 -19.69
CA LEU A 538 -29.66 9.68 -18.36
C LEU A 538 -30.98 8.98 -18.07
N ARG A 539 -31.92 9.01 -18.99
CA ARG A 539 -33.18 8.29 -18.87
C ARG A 539 -32.98 6.81 -18.62
N ALA A 540 -32.16 6.15 -19.44
CA ALA A 540 -31.84 4.72 -19.29
C ALA A 540 -31.18 4.40 -17.92
N LEU A 541 -30.30 5.28 -17.44
CA LEU A 541 -29.64 5.15 -16.15
C LEU A 541 -30.64 5.32 -14.99
N LEU A 542 -31.49 6.36 -15.03
CA LEU A 542 -32.50 6.62 -13.99
C LEU A 542 -33.54 5.50 -13.92
N ASP A 543 -33.96 4.95 -15.05
CA ASP A 543 -34.84 3.77 -15.11
C ASP A 543 -34.18 2.54 -14.45
N ARG A 544 -32.88 2.35 -14.68
CA ARG A 544 -32.11 1.27 -14.02
C ARG A 544 -32.03 1.51 -12.50
N GLN A 545 -31.72 2.73 -12.07
CA GLN A 545 -31.68 3.10 -10.65
C GLN A 545 -33.06 2.94 -10.00
N GLY A 546 -34.15 3.29 -10.70
CA GLY A 546 -35.51 3.08 -10.22
C GLY A 546 -35.86 1.61 -10.00
N ARG A 547 -35.43 0.71 -10.91
CA ARG A 547 -35.61 -0.74 -10.73
C ARG A 547 -34.79 -1.28 -9.57
N GLU A 548 -33.56 -0.83 -9.41
CA GLU A 548 -32.69 -1.28 -8.31
C GLU A 548 -33.21 -0.77 -6.96
N LEU A 549 -33.63 0.49 -6.86
CA LEU A 549 -34.25 1.03 -5.64
C LEU A 549 -35.54 0.26 -5.29
N ALA A 550 -36.40 -0.02 -6.28
CA ALA A 550 -37.61 -0.79 -6.05
C ALA A 550 -37.30 -2.20 -5.50
N ARG A 551 -36.23 -2.82 -5.98
CA ARG A 551 -35.75 -4.13 -5.49
C ARG A 551 -35.27 -4.06 -4.05
N ARG A 552 -34.48 -3.01 -3.70
CA ARG A 552 -33.97 -2.80 -2.33
C ARG A 552 -35.08 -2.47 -1.33
N LEU A 553 -36.09 -1.71 -1.75
CA LEU A 553 -37.19 -1.29 -0.89
C LEU A 553 -38.27 -2.39 -0.72
N ALA A 554 -38.41 -3.31 -1.66
CA ALA A 554 -39.46 -4.35 -1.62
C ALA A 554 -39.52 -5.17 -0.30
N PRO A 555 -38.40 -5.64 0.29
CA PRO A 555 -38.44 -6.35 1.57
C PRO A 555 -38.82 -5.43 2.74
N ARG A 556 -38.38 -4.15 2.72
CA ARG A 556 -38.70 -3.18 3.75
C ARG A 556 -40.19 -2.76 3.71
N ILE A 557 -40.71 -2.57 2.50
CA ILE A 557 -42.15 -2.29 2.29
C ILE A 557 -42.98 -3.43 2.86
N ARG A 558 -42.68 -4.70 2.53
CA ARG A 558 -43.39 -5.87 3.08
C ARG A 558 -43.28 -5.92 4.60
N ALA A 559 -42.11 -5.70 5.17
CA ALA A 559 -41.94 -5.70 6.61
C ALA A 559 -42.71 -4.55 7.33
N ALA A 560 -42.82 -3.37 6.71
CA ALA A 560 -43.63 -2.28 7.21
C ALA A 560 -45.14 -2.59 7.12
N GLU A 561 -45.60 -3.20 6.02
CA GLU A 561 -46.96 -3.69 5.85
C GLU A 561 -47.32 -4.73 6.92
N GLU A 562 -46.48 -5.74 7.17
CA GLU A 562 -46.66 -6.78 8.16
C GLU A 562 -46.70 -6.24 9.60
N ARG A 563 -45.96 -5.17 9.90
CA ARG A 563 -45.94 -4.50 11.21
C ARG A 563 -47.07 -3.48 11.38
N GLY A 564 -47.79 -3.12 10.32
CA GLY A 564 -48.79 -2.05 10.34
C GLY A 564 -48.21 -0.66 10.52
N ASP A 565 -46.93 -0.45 10.17
CA ASP A 565 -46.24 0.84 10.28
C ASP A 565 -46.55 1.71 9.07
N HIS A 566 -47.68 2.41 9.15
CA HIS A 566 -48.18 3.27 8.07
C HIS A 566 -47.24 4.44 7.76
N GLN A 567 -46.50 4.93 8.74
CA GLN A 567 -45.59 6.07 8.57
C GLN A 567 -44.31 5.64 7.78
N GLU A 568 -43.70 4.51 8.14
CA GLU A 568 -42.59 3.95 7.39
C GLU A 568 -42.99 3.54 5.97
N LEU A 569 -44.17 2.95 5.82
CA LEU A 569 -44.70 2.52 4.52
C LEU A 569 -44.88 3.72 3.58
N GLU A 570 -45.48 4.82 4.06
CA GLU A 570 -45.68 6.03 3.26
C GLU A 570 -44.35 6.65 2.80
N LEU A 571 -43.35 6.72 3.69
CA LEU A 571 -42.01 7.22 3.36
C LEU A 571 -41.32 6.36 2.28
N LEU A 572 -41.39 5.04 2.39
CA LEU A 572 -40.77 4.11 1.41
C LEU A 572 -41.45 4.17 0.04
N LEU A 573 -42.79 4.31 0.03
CA LEU A 573 -43.55 4.47 -1.21
C LEU A 573 -43.27 5.83 -1.88
N ALA A 574 -43.15 6.89 -1.11
CA ALA A 574 -42.78 8.23 -1.60
C ALA A 574 -41.38 8.24 -2.20
N GLU A 575 -40.42 7.59 -1.54
CA GLU A 575 -39.05 7.44 -2.07
C GLU A 575 -39.04 6.71 -3.43
N LYS A 576 -39.79 5.61 -3.53
CA LYS A 576 -39.91 4.83 -4.78
C LYS A 576 -40.59 5.64 -5.89
N ALA A 577 -41.63 6.46 -5.59
CA ALA A 577 -42.34 7.29 -6.54
C ALA A 577 -41.45 8.44 -7.08
N ARG A 578 -40.66 9.07 -6.22
CA ARG A 578 -39.82 10.23 -6.51
C ARG A 578 -38.79 9.95 -7.62
N LEU A 579 -38.18 8.77 -7.63
CA LEU A 579 -37.20 8.38 -8.66
C LEU A 579 -37.88 8.08 -10.00
N ARG A 580 -39.10 7.52 -9.99
CA ARG A 580 -39.90 7.31 -11.22
C ARG A 580 -40.32 8.63 -11.87
N GLN A 581 -40.69 9.61 -11.07
CA GLN A 581 -41.06 10.94 -11.56
C GLN A 581 -39.86 11.62 -12.20
N LYS A 582 -38.66 11.55 -11.61
CA LYS A 582 -37.42 12.10 -12.16
C LYS A 582 -37.05 11.47 -13.51
N SER A 583 -37.33 10.18 -13.74
CA SER A 583 -37.11 9.53 -15.04
C SER A 583 -38.12 9.98 -16.12
N ALA A 584 -39.34 10.34 -15.73
CA ALA A 584 -40.38 10.77 -16.65
C ALA A 584 -40.19 12.22 -17.17
N GLU A 585 -39.34 13.03 -16.55
CA GLU A 585 -39.00 14.39 -16.95
C GLU A 585 -38.05 14.45 -18.18
N PHE A 586 -37.53 13.29 -18.61
CA PHE A 586 -36.61 13.12 -19.76
C PHE A 586 -37.21 12.28 -20.89
#